data_8bc02cbba8054c2cc195f88e853b4772
#
_entry.id   8bc02cbba8054c2cc195f88e853b4772
#
_cell.length_a   1.000
_cell.length_b   1.000
_cell.length_c   1.000
_cell.angle_alpha   90.00
_cell.angle_beta   90.00
_cell.angle_gamma   90.00
#
_symmetry.space_group_name_H-M   'P 1'
#
loop_
_entity.id
_entity.type
_entity.pdbx_description
1 polymer ?
#
loop_
_entity_poly.entity_id
_entity_poly.type
_entity_poly.pdbx_seq_one_letter_code
_entity_poly.pdbx_strand_id
1 'polypeptide(L)'
;MDLNLKPEIIETDILKFETKKRWNKILLDVPCSSTGIIRKNPDILYSKEEGVINNLISIQKELLQKSWSLLNTGGQLLYCNCSLETEEGELQIKKFLENNTDAKINKISSDGLDDINKSLKKEGWLRILPNDSKKVKNIDGFFIACLKKVS
;
A
#
# COMPACT_ATOMS: atom_id res chain seq x y z
N MET A 1 -2.38 -20.42 -15.81
CA MET A 1 -2.33 -21.35 -14.67
C MET A 1 -3.54 -21.07 -13.80
N ASP A 2 -4.57 -21.91 -13.90
CA ASP A 2 -5.78 -21.76 -13.06
C ASP A 2 -5.41 -22.26 -11.66
N LEU A 3 -5.32 -21.37 -10.70
CA LEU A 3 -4.91 -21.73 -9.34
C LEU A 3 -6.00 -22.45 -8.54
N ASN A 4 -7.19 -22.64 -9.14
CA ASN A 4 -8.35 -23.33 -8.53
C ASN A 4 -8.60 -22.91 -7.05
N LEU A 5 -8.29 -21.65 -6.72
CA LEU A 5 -8.45 -21.09 -5.39
C LEU A 5 -9.92 -20.70 -5.19
N LYS A 6 -10.49 -21.12 -4.07
CA LYS A 6 -11.82 -20.69 -3.63
C LYS A 6 -11.65 -19.70 -2.47
N PRO A 7 -11.52 -18.38 -2.75
CA PRO A 7 -11.37 -17.39 -1.69
C PRO A 7 -12.69 -17.29 -0.89
N GLU A 8 -12.56 -17.12 0.42
CA GLU A 8 -13.66 -16.67 1.26
C GLU A 8 -13.84 -15.17 1.05
N ILE A 9 -15.04 -14.74 0.65
CA ILE A 9 -15.36 -13.33 0.43
C ILE A 9 -16.22 -12.87 1.59
N ILE A 10 -15.78 -11.81 2.28
CA ILE A 10 -16.51 -11.17 3.38
C ILE A 10 -16.75 -9.72 2.97
N GLU A 11 -17.99 -9.38 2.64
CA GLU A 11 -18.40 -8.02 2.33
C GLU A 11 -18.69 -7.26 3.63
N THR A 12 -17.75 -6.41 4.07
CA THR A 12 -17.89 -5.64 5.29
C THR A 12 -16.97 -4.42 5.29
N ASP A 13 -17.30 -3.42 6.10
CA ASP A 13 -16.37 -2.36 6.47
C ASP A 13 -15.29 -2.94 7.39
N ILE A 14 -14.04 -2.93 6.91
CA ILE A 14 -12.91 -3.49 7.66
C ILE A 14 -12.72 -2.82 9.03
N LEU A 15 -13.06 -1.54 9.19
CA LEU A 15 -12.94 -0.83 10.46
C LEU A 15 -13.91 -1.39 11.51
N LYS A 16 -15.07 -1.90 11.07
CA LYS A 16 -16.11 -2.54 11.90
C LYS A 16 -15.95 -4.05 11.98
N PHE A 17 -15.04 -4.63 11.20
CA PHE A 17 -14.84 -6.08 11.16
C PHE A 17 -14.26 -6.59 12.48
N GLU A 18 -15.03 -7.41 13.19
CA GLU A 18 -14.64 -8.04 14.46
C GLU A 18 -14.31 -9.50 14.24
N THR A 19 -13.15 -9.93 14.71
CA THR A 19 -12.71 -11.33 14.63
C THR A 19 -11.62 -11.62 15.64
N LYS A 20 -11.60 -12.85 16.15
CA LYS A 20 -10.49 -13.38 16.94
C LYS A 20 -9.36 -13.95 16.07
N LYS A 21 -9.63 -14.15 14.77
CA LYS A 21 -8.66 -14.66 13.80
C LYS A 21 -7.55 -13.64 13.59
N ARG A 22 -6.33 -14.12 13.41
CA ARG A 22 -5.16 -13.34 13.05
C ARG A 22 -4.52 -13.95 11.81
N TRP A 23 -3.83 -13.13 11.04
CA TRP A 23 -3.22 -13.54 9.78
C TRP A 23 -1.70 -13.38 9.81
N ASN A 24 -1.00 -14.24 9.09
CA ASN A 24 0.46 -14.13 8.92
C ASN A 24 0.84 -13.19 7.78
N LYS A 25 -0.07 -12.99 6.82
CA LYS A 25 0.13 -12.07 5.69
C LYS A 25 -1.17 -11.32 5.41
N ILE A 26 -1.06 -10.02 5.26
CA ILE A 26 -2.17 -9.13 4.89
C ILE A 26 -1.72 -8.28 3.70
N LEU A 27 -2.54 -8.21 2.66
CA LEU A 27 -2.45 -7.22 1.60
C LEU A 27 -3.50 -6.15 1.89
N LEU A 28 -3.06 -4.92 2.04
CA LEU A 28 -3.89 -3.74 2.27
C LEU A 28 -3.77 -2.78 1.09
N ASP A 29 -4.74 -2.85 0.19
CA ASP A 29 -4.90 -1.90 -0.90
C ASP A 29 -5.86 -0.79 -0.44
N VAL A 30 -5.31 0.39 -0.15
CA VAL A 30 -6.08 1.46 0.47
C VAL A 30 -6.75 2.37 -0.54
N PRO A 31 -7.94 2.94 -0.23
CA PRO A 31 -8.51 4.02 -1.03
C PRO A 31 -7.53 5.20 -1.04
N CYS A 32 -7.28 5.77 -2.23
CA CYS A 32 -6.31 6.83 -2.41
C CYS A 32 -6.75 7.84 -3.47
N SER A 33 -5.97 8.90 -3.65
CA SER A 33 -6.22 9.93 -4.66
C SER A 33 -6.09 9.44 -6.11
N SER A 34 -5.54 8.24 -6.33
CA SER A 34 -5.40 7.60 -7.65
C SER A 34 -4.57 8.39 -8.68
N THR A 35 -3.73 9.33 -8.23
CA THR A 35 -2.95 10.20 -9.12
C THR A 35 -1.96 9.44 -10.01
N GLY A 36 -1.59 8.21 -9.64
CA GLY A 36 -0.72 7.36 -10.46
C GLY A 36 -1.38 6.78 -11.70
N ILE A 37 -2.72 6.80 -11.79
CA ILE A 37 -3.48 6.24 -12.91
C ILE A 37 -4.23 7.29 -13.75
N ILE A 38 -3.87 8.57 -13.59
CA ILE A 38 -4.49 9.71 -14.32
C ILE A 38 -4.49 9.47 -15.83
N ARG A 39 -3.45 8.84 -16.37
CA ARG A 39 -3.38 8.52 -17.80
C ARG A 39 -4.56 7.67 -18.29
N LYS A 40 -5.07 6.77 -17.45
CA LYS A 40 -6.21 5.90 -17.76
C LYS A 40 -7.54 6.55 -17.36
N ASN A 41 -7.50 7.38 -16.33
CA ASN A 41 -8.67 8.03 -15.74
C ASN A 41 -8.41 9.54 -15.62
N PRO A 42 -8.44 10.32 -16.71
CA PRO A 42 -8.09 11.74 -16.70
C PRO A 42 -9.06 12.61 -15.90
N ASP A 43 -10.27 12.16 -15.66
CA ASP A 43 -11.28 12.77 -14.80
C ASP A 43 -10.83 12.93 -13.34
N ILE A 44 -9.84 12.16 -12.89
CA ILE A 44 -9.20 12.32 -11.57
C ILE A 44 -8.67 13.75 -11.36
N LEU A 45 -8.20 14.40 -12.41
CA LEU A 45 -7.69 15.79 -12.35
C LEU A 45 -8.79 16.80 -11.97
N TYR A 46 -10.02 16.51 -12.29
CA TYR A 46 -11.17 17.41 -12.11
C TYR A 46 -11.99 17.08 -10.85
N SER A 47 -11.80 15.90 -10.27
CA SER A 47 -12.57 15.41 -9.12
C SER A 47 -11.96 15.79 -7.77
N LYS A 48 -10.83 16.52 -7.74
CA LYS A 48 -10.13 16.85 -6.49
C LYS A 48 -10.67 18.15 -5.91
N GLU A 49 -11.54 18.00 -4.93
CA GLU A 49 -11.88 19.11 -4.02
C GLU A 49 -10.75 19.28 -2.98
N GLU A 50 -10.58 20.52 -2.53
CA GLU A 50 -9.65 20.85 -1.46
C GLU A 50 -9.99 20.04 -0.19
N GLY A 51 -9.02 19.35 0.37
CA GLY A 51 -9.22 18.49 1.58
C GLY A 51 -9.50 17.02 1.34
N VAL A 52 -9.81 16.59 0.12
CA VAL A 52 -10.04 15.15 -0.19
C VAL A 52 -8.84 14.29 0.18
N ILE A 53 -7.62 14.74 -0.14
CA ILE A 53 -6.39 14.01 0.19
C ILE A 53 -6.23 13.85 1.70
N ASN A 54 -6.50 14.89 2.48
CA ASN A 54 -6.40 14.83 3.95
C ASN A 54 -7.37 13.80 4.55
N ASN A 55 -8.59 13.74 4.01
CA ASN A 55 -9.57 12.73 4.43
C ASN A 55 -9.09 11.31 4.09
N LEU A 56 -8.54 11.11 2.88
CA LEU A 56 -7.97 9.82 2.46
C LEU A 56 -6.82 9.39 3.36
N ILE A 57 -5.89 10.30 3.68
CA ILE A 57 -4.77 10.04 4.60
C ILE A 57 -5.29 9.58 5.97
N SER A 58 -6.36 10.20 6.48
CA SER A 58 -6.96 9.81 7.76
C SER A 58 -7.53 8.39 7.70
N ILE A 59 -8.31 8.09 6.66
CA ILE A 59 -8.88 6.75 6.43
C ILE A 59 -7.77 5.71 6.27
N GLN A 60 -6.75 6.00 5.50
CA GLN A 60 -5.61 5.11 5.29
C GLN A 60 -4.89 4.78 6.60
N LYS A 61 -4.70 5.78 7.47
CA LYS A 61 -4.12 5.60 8.81
C LYS A 61 -4.94 4.62 9.64
N GLU A 62 -6.26 4.78 9.66
CA GLU A 62 -7.16 3.91 10.41
C GLU A 62 -7.15 2.47 9.87
N LEU A 63 -7.22 2.32 8.54
CA LEU A 63 -7.15 1.03 7.86
C LEU A 63 -5.82 0.30 8.13
N LEU A 64 -4.71 1.03 8.09
CA LEU A 64 -3.38 0.48 8.37
C LEU A 64 -3.29 0.00 9.83
N GLN A 65 -3.77 0.81 10.79
CA GLN A 65 -3.80 0.44 12.20
C GLN A 65 -4.72 -0.75 12.48
N LYS A 66 -5.90 -0.80 11.86
CA LYS A 66 -6.82 -1.93 11.95
C LYS A 66 -6.19 -3.21 11.40
N SER A 67 -5.62 -3.14 10.20
CA SER A 67 -4.96 -4.29 9.58
C SER A 67 -3.77 -4.78 10.40
N TRP A 68 -3.00 -3.85 11.00
CA TRP A 68 -1.92 -4.18 11.92
C TRP A 68 -2.39 -4.95 13.15
N SER A 69 -3.53 -4.57 13.70
CA SER A 69 -4.13 -5.27 14.85
C SER A 69 -4.55 -6.70 14.54
N LEU A 70 -4.83 -6.99 13.27
CA LEU A 70 -5.22 -8.32 12.78
C LEU A 70 -4.03 -9.21 12.41
N LEU A 71 -2.80 -8.68 12.44
CA LEU A 71 -1.59 -9.39 12.05
C LEU A 71 -0.99 -10.14 13.25
N ASN A 72 -0.57 -11.40 13.03
CA ASN A 72 0.22 -12.15 14.01
C ASN A 72 1.60 -11.52 14.21
N THR A 73 2.20 -11.71 15.38
CA THR A 73 3.63 -11.49 15.60
C THR A 73 4.44 -12.32 14.60
N GLY A 74 5.46 -11.74 13.98
CA GLY A 74 6.21 -12.34 12.88
C GLY A 74 5.55 -12.21 11.50
N GLY A 75 4.29 -11.77 11.46
CA GLY A 75 3.53 -11.59 10.22
C GLY A 75 3.98 -10.39 9.38
N GLN A 76 3.49 -10.33 8.15
CA GLN A 76 3.82 -9.31 7.16
C GLN A 76 2.56 -8.62 6.65
N LEU A 77 2.60 -7.30 6.55
CA LEU A 77 1.57 -6.47 5.94
C LEU A 77 2.16 -5.75 4.73
N LEU A 78 1.55 -5.96 3.58
CA LEU A 78 1.86 -5.23 2.35
C LEU A 78 0.86 -4.09 2.19
N TYR A 79 1.30 -2.86 2.38
CA TYR A 79 0.53 -1.64 2.13
C TYR A 79 0.77 -1.20 0.71
N CYS A 80 -0.28 -0.88 -0.03
CA CYS A 80 -0.16 -0.38 -1.40
C CYS A 80 -1.26 0.61 -1.76
N ASN A 81 -0.96 1.46 -2.75
CA ASN A 81 -1.91 2.38 -3.38
C ASN A 81 -1.41 2.83 -4.76
N CYS A 82 -2.31 3.35 -5.58
CA CYS A 82 -2.01 3.92 -6.91
C CYS A 82 -1.87 5.46 -6.88
N SER A 83 -1.42 6.04 -5.77
CA SER A 83 -1.17 7.46 -5.63
C SER A 83 0.30 7.83 -5.86
N LEU A 84 0.55 9.00 -6.42
CA LEU A 84 1.88 9.64 -6.51
C LEU A 84 2.18 10.56 -5.32
N GLU A 85 1.17 10.85 -4.49
CA GLU A 85 1.31 11.73 -3.33
C GLU A 85 2.17 11.06 -2.25
N THR A 86 3.18 11.78 -1.77
CA THR A 86 4.09 11.27 -0.72
C THR A 86 3.37 11.10 0.61
N GLU A 87 2.34 11.91 0.86
CA GLU A 87 1.49 11.90 2.03
C GLU A 87 0.72 10.60 2.18
N GLU A 88 0.29 10.01 1.04
CA GLU A 88 -0.43 8.75 0.99
C GLU A 88 0.50 7.52 0.96
N GLY A 89 1.79 7.72 0.75
CA GLY A 89 2.81 6.69 0.67
C GLY A 89 3.86 6.80 1.78
N GLU A 90 4.99 7.41 1.44
CA GLU A 90 6.20 7.45 2.26
C GLU A 90 5.96 8.07 3.64
N LEU A 91 5.23 9.19 3.70
CA LEU A 91 4.96 9.89 4.96
C LEU A 91 4.00 9.10 5.84
N GLN A 92 3.01 8.43 5.24
CA GLN A 92 2.09 7.55 5.96
C GLN A 92 2.85 6.40 6.63
N ILE A 93 3.74 5.74 5.91
CA ILE A 93 4.54 4.63 6.46
C ILE A 93 5.53 5.10 7.51
N LYS A 94 6.21 6.23 7.31
CA LYS A 94 7.12 6.80 8.32
C LYS A 94 6.40 7.09 9.63
N LYS A 95 5.26 7.80 9.58
CA LYS A 95 4.44 8.10 10.77
C LYS A 95 3.95 6.83 11.46
N PHE A 96 3.58 5.81 10.67
CA PHE A 96 3.17 4.53 11.23
C PHE A 96 4.30 3.85 12.01
N LEU A 97 5.51 3.79 11.45
CA LEU A 97 6.69 3.21 12.10
C LEU A 97 7.12 3.96 13.37
N GLU A 98 6.99 5.29 13.38
CA GLU A 98 7.27 6.12 14.56
C GLU A 98 6.30 5.82 15.73
N ASN A 99 5.05 5.49 15.43
CA ASN A 99 4.00 5.24 16.41
C ASN A 99 3.82 3.76 16.80
N ASN A 100 4.49 2.83 16.10
CA ASN A 100 4.35 1.39 16.33
C ASN A 100 5.75 0.75 16.46
N THR A 101 6.24 0.64 17.68
CA THR A 101 7.59 0.11 17.99
C THR A 101 7.77 -1.36 17.62
N ASP A 102 6.65 -2.09 17.46
CA ASP A 102 6.59 -3.47 17.00
C ASP A 102 6.58 -3.60 15.45
N ALA A 103 6.65 -2.47 14.73
CA ALA A 103 6.68 -2.45 13.27
C ALA A 103 8.09 -2.16 12.74
N LYS A 104 8.49 -2.91 11.71
CA LYS A 104 9.73 -2.66 10.95
C LYS A 104 9.47 -2.79 9.46
N ILE A 105 10.23 -2.02 8.65
CA ILE A 105 10.27 -2.25 7.21
C ILE A 105 10.87 -3.63 6.93
N ASN A 106 10.15 -4.43 6.16
CA ASN A 106 10.67 -5.62 5.52
C ASN A 106 11.06 -5.24 4.10
N LYS A 107 12.36 -5.05 3.87
CA LYS A 107 12.85 -4.55 2.58
C LYS A 107 12.40 -5.44 1.43
N ILE A 108 11.83 -4.82 0.40
CA ILE A 108 11.45 -5.50 -0.83
C ILE A 108 12.74 -5.90 -1.56
N SER A 109 12.83 -7.17 -2.00
CA SER A 109 13.95 -7.65 -2.81
C SER A 109 13.92 -7.00 -4.19
N SER A 110 15.11 -6.81 -4.77
CA SER A 110 15.26 -6.40 -6.17
C SER A 110 15.03 -7.55 -7.18
N ASP A 111 14.89 -8.78 -6.69
CA ASP A 111 14.73 -9.95 -7.55
C ASP A 111 13.49 -9.83 -8.43
N GLY A 112 13.66 -9.95 -9.73
CA GLY A 112 12.57 -9.80 -10.70
C GLY A 112 12.13 -8.35 -10.97
N LEU A 113 12.81 -7.35 -10.41
CA LEU A 113 12.50 -5.93 -10.60
C LEU A 113 13.46 -5.22 -11.57
N ASP A 114 14.21 -5.94 -12.41
CA ASP A 114 15.29 -5.41 -13.25
C ASP A 114 14.89 -4.15 -14.04
N ASP A 115 13.66 -4.12 -14.55
CA ASP A 115 13.19 -3.02 -15.38
C ASP A 115 12.77 -1.77 -14.56
N ILE A 116 12.37 -1.99 -13.31
CA ILE A 116 11.90 -0.94 -12.39
C ILE A 116 12.74 -0.85 -11.11
N ASN A 117 13.96 -1.38 -11.12
CA ASN A 117 14.81 -1.41 -9.92
C ASN A 117 15.10 -0.01 -9.34
N LYS A 118 15.12 1.03 -10.17
CA LYS A 118 15.24 2.43 -9.72
C LYS A 118 14.05 2.90 -8.87
N SER A 119 12.91 2.20 -8.95
CA SER A 119 11.74 2.45 -8.12
C SER A 119 11.92 1.94 -6.69
N LEU A 120 12.85 1.00 -6.48
CA LEU A 120 13.20 0.51 -5.15
C LEU A 120 14.04 1.57 -4.41
N LYS A 121 13.53 2.04 -3.29
CA LYS A 121 14.18 3.08 -2.48
C LYS A 121 15.06 2.46 -1.40
N LYS A 122 16.07 3.20 -0.97
CA LYS A 122 17.03 2.76 0.07
C LYS A 122 16.37 2.36 1.39
N GLU A 123 15.22 2.95 1.68
CA GLU A 123 14.39 2.64 2.84
C GLU A 123 13.75 1.25 2.76
N GLY A 124 13.61 0.67 1.54
CA GLY A 124 13.12 -0.68 1.31
C GLY A 124 11.70 -0.77 0.76
N TRP A 125 11.09 0.33 0.38
CA TRP A 125 9.80 0.36 -0.35
C TRP A 125 9.97 0.64 -1.83
N LEU A 126 8.89 0.40 -2.60
CA LEU A 126 8.82 0.74 -4.03
C LEU A 126 7.99 2.02 -4.21
N ARG A 127 8.53 2.97 -5.00
CA ARG A 127 7.81 4.10 -5.56
C ARG A 127 7.95 4.04 -7.06
N ILE A 128 6.94 3.52 -7.74
CA ILE A 128 6.90 3.37 -9.19
C ILE A 128 6.31 4.65 -9.79
N LEU A 129 7.04 5.26 -10.71
CA LEU A 129 6.59 6.41 -11.49
C LEU A 129 6.25 5.98 -12.93
N PRO A 130 5.36 6.71 -13.63
CA PRO A 130 4.90 6.33 -14.97
C PRO A 130 5.99 6.14 -16.02
N ASN A 131 7.17 6.71 -15.82
CA ASN A 131 8.33 6.62 -16.71
C ASN A 131 9.47 5.74 -16.16
N ASP A 132 9.22 4.93 -15.14
CA ASP A 132 10.25 4.13 -14.50
C ASP A 132 10.66 2.89 -15.30
N SER A 133 9.78 2.33 -16.11
CA SER A 133 10.11 1.20 -16.97
C SER A 133 10.68 1.69 -18.31
N LYS A 134 11.72 0.99 -18.80
CA LYS A 134 12.26 1.15 -20.14
C LYS A 134 11.65 0.17 -21.14
N LYS A 135 11.22 -1.00 -20.66
CA LYS A 135 10.65 -2.08 -21.47
C LYS A 135 9.15 -1.89 -21.70
N VAL A 136 8.44 -1.49 -20.65
CA VAL A 136 7.00 -1.26 -20.70
C VAL A 136 6.73 0.24 -20.67
N LYS A 137 6.20 0.76 -21.79
CA LYS A 137 5.80 2.17 -21.84
C LYS A 137 4.52 2.40 -21.07
N ASN A 138 4.42 3.56 -20.43
CA ASN A 138 3.18 4.01 -19.78
C ASN A 138 2.70 3.07 -18.66
N ILE A 139 3.59 2.63 -17.78
CA ILE A 139 3.20 1.98 -16.54
C ILE A 139 2.47 2.96 -15.63
N ASP A 140 1.63 2.46 -14.76
CA ASP A 140 0.94 3.29 -13.78
C ASP A 140 1.88 3.62 -12.61
N GLY A 141 1.63 4.76 -11.97
CA GLY A 141 2.29 5.11 -10.72
C GLY A 141 1.76 4.28 -9.56
N PHE A 142 2.65 3.85 -8.67
CA PHE A 142 2.27 2.98 -7.55
C PHE A 142 3.22 3.14 -6.35
N PHE A 143 2.69 2.95 -5.15
CA PHE A 143 3.48 2.85 -3.94
C PHE A 143 3.25 1.51 -3.25
N ILE A 144 4.33 0.88 -2.80
CA ILE A 144 4.27 -0.40 -2.09
C ILE A 144 5.28 -0.38 -0.94
N ALA A 145 4.83 -0.71 0.27
CA ALA A 145 5.69 -0.92 1.43
C ALA A 145 5.32 -2.23 2.13
N CYS A 146 6.32 -3.05 2.43
CA CYS A 146 6.14 -4.26 3.22
C CYS A 146 6.57 -3.98 4.66
N LEU A 147 5.67 -4.25 5.62
CA LEU A 147 5.91 -4.12 7.04
C LEU A 147 5.97 -5.51 7.69
N LYS A 148 6.85 -5.70 8.66
CA LYS A 148 6.94 -6.91 9.47
C LYS A 148 6.64 -6.58 10.92
N LYS A 149 5.74 -7.34 11.53
CA LYS A 149 5.45 -7.25 12.95
C LYS A 149 6.51 -8.01 13.73
N VAL A 150 7.23 -7.31 14.57
CA VAL A 150 8.19 -7.91 15.51
C VAL A 150 7.59 -7.95 16.89
N SER A 151 8.16 -8.76 17.77
CA SER A 151 7.67 -8.91 19.16
C SER A 151 7.79 -7.62 19.92
#